data_f35464ce8e629f76562f9dd1b7dcca38
#
_entry.id   f35464ce8e629f76562f9dd1b7dcca38
#
_cell.length_a   1.000
_cell.length_b   1.000
_cell.length_c   1.000
_cell.angle_alpha   90.00
_cell.angle_beta   90.00
_cell.angle_gamma   90.00
#
_symmetry.space_group_name_H-M   'P 1'
#
loop_
_entity.id
_entity.type
_entity.pdbx_description
1 polymer ?
#
loop_
_entity_poly.entity_id
_entity_poly.type
_entity_poly.pdbx_seq_one_letter_code
_entity_poly.pdbx_strand_id
1 'polypeptide(L)'
;MCNNLSFSIPILLLIAIFSPCLSHEVASDVDDLSLIGTNREALEIIIGGGGEGDAPAPSPDGEDCPPPPPPPCPPPPSPPPPPPPRLHPPLPPKPTPHSPPPPKPTPTPTPNPPRPPPNCGYRNEFGCFETRRIANAFKVIQNFKKIAQPNEFTKTWTGNDVCKYTGFKCGVRPDVNEKAVAAVDFNGANFIGKGNGSLPLNDFIDGLEDLAIYHANSNHFTGKVPVVGVSKINFLYELDLSNNKLESDFPMEVVAAKNLTFLDLRFNNFKGLVPSSVFNLDLDVLFINNNKFRQPLPDNIGDSPVLYLTFANNFFTGPIPKSIGRAPNLLEVLFLNNQFSGCLPYEIGNLSQATVFDVGTNKLTGPIPFSFGCLRKMELLNLANNELYGEVPEIVCQLPKLQNLSLSNNYFTQVGPACRDLITKKKLDVRKNCILDLPEQRSKADCAAFFSRKWSCERKESFKLVPCMKGKQGVGDSDWKSTEESDEESTVSSSPSARTYRALKPHRL
;
A
#
# COMPACT_ATOMS: atom_id res chain seq x y z
N MET A 1 39.38 -32.73 -7.36
CA MET A 1 39.99 -31.43 -7.67
C MET A 1 38.90 -30.57 -8.30
N CYS A 2 38.17 -29.84 -7.50
CA CYS A 2 37.12 -28.93 -7.94
C CYS A 2 37.60 -27.50 -7.72
N ASN A 3 37.76 -26.77 -8.80
CA ASN A 3 38.09 -25.36 -8.76
C ASN A 3 36.84 -24.56 -8.55
N ASN A 4 36.82 -23.76 -7.48
CA ASN A 4 35.85 -22.70 -7.22
C ASN A 4 36.07 -21.56 -8.22
N LEU A 5 35.08 -21.30 -9.04
CA LEU A 5 34.92 -20.05 -9.78
C LEU A 5 33.74 -19.28 -9.18
N SER A 6 34.08 -18.25 -8.46
CA SER A 6 33.14 -17.24 -7.95
C SER A 6 32.72 -16.36 -9.12
N PHE A 7 31.47 -16.47 -9.56
CA PHE A 7 30.85 -15.52 -10.49
C PHE A 7 29.93 -14.58 -9.71
N SER A 8 30.33 -13.33 -9.65
CA SER A 8 29.47 -12.22 -9.31
C SER A 8 28.47 -12.03 -10.45
N ILE A 9 27.20 -12.35 -10.22
CA ILE A 9 26.12 -12.12 -11.17
C ILE A 9 25.53 -10.75 -10.88
N PRO A 10 25.47 -9.81 -11.84
CA PRO A 10 24.71 -8.60 -11.70
C PRO A 10 23.22 -8.94 -11.71
N ILE A 11 22.47 -8.38 -10.78
CA ILE A 11 21.01 -8.55 -10.66
C ILE A 11 20.36 -7.93 -11.90
N LEU A 12 19.95 -8.79 -12.83
CA LEU A 12 19.12 -8.48 -13.97
C LEU A 12 17.67 -8.87 -13.62
N LEU A 13 16.76 -7.94 -13.89
CA LEU A 13 15.30 -8.08 -13.88
C LEU A 13 14.84 -9.52 -14.22
N LEU A 14 14.03 -10.11 -13.35
CA LEU A 14 13.21 -11.28 -13.67
C LEU A 14 11.74 -10.88 -13.60
N ILE A 15 11.14 -10.79 -14.78
CA ILE A 15 9.70 -10.69 -14.98
C ILE A 15 9.10 -12.05 -14.64
N ALA A 16 8.33 -12.13 -13.55
CA ALA A 16 7.55 -13.32 -13.25
C ALA A 16 6.19 -13.25 -13.93
N ILE A 17 6.03 -14.04 -14.97
CA ILE A 17 4.76 -14.40 -15.59
C ILE A 17 4.07 -15.42 -14.68
N PHE A 18 2.84 -15.17 -14.29
CA PHE A 18 2.00 -16.07 -13.53
C PHE A 18 1.73 -17.38 -14.28
N SER A 19 1.91 -18.48 -13.60
CA SER A 19 1.19 -19.73 -13.86
C SER A 19 0.94 -20.46 -12.55
N PRO A 20 -0.27 -20.97 -12.29
CA PRO A 20 -0.61 -21.61 -11.03
C PRO A 20 -0.31 -23.10 -11.07
N CYS A 21 -0.01 -23.65 -9.92
CA CYS A 21 -0.01 -25.06 -9.47
C CYS A 21 1.34 -25.55 -8.97
N LEU A 22 1.43 -25.75 -7.67
CA LEU A 22 1.62 -27.06 -7.05
C LEU A 22 1.75 -26.92 -5.53
N SER A 23 0.79 -27.54 -4.86
CA SER A 23 0.81 -27.86 -3.45
C SER A 23 1.94 -28.86 -3.14
N HIS A 24 2.73 -28.63 -2.10
CA HIS A 24 3.19 -29.72 -1.23
C HIS A 24 3.49 -29.21 0.19
N GLU A 25 3.05 -30.02 1.14
CA GLU A 25 3.21 -29.93 2.57
C GLU A 25 4.67 -29.79 3.01
N VAL A 26 4.93 -28.95 4.04
CA VAL A 26 5.94 -29.26 5.06
C VAL A 26 5.46 -28.75 6.40
N ALA A 27 5.56 -29.67 7.38
CA ALA A 27 5.20 -29.49 8.77
C ALA A 27 6.14 -28.54 9.54
N SER A 28 5.56 -27.98 10.58
CA SER A 28 6.09 -27.49 11.85
C SER A 28 7.61 -27.59 12.09
N ASP A 29 8.24 -26.46 12.40
CA ASP A 29 8.95 -26.28 13.66
C ASP A 29 9.15 -24.77 13.92
N VAL A 30 8.79 -24.38 15.14
CA VAL A 30 8.97 -23.04 15.69
C VAL A 30 10.30 -23.08 16.43
N ASP A 31 11.22 -22.23 16.06
CA ASP A 31 12.16 -21.50 16.89
C ASP A 31 13.32 -20.99 15.99
N ASP A 32 13.35 -19.76 15.69
CA ASP A 32 14.49 -18.84 15.73
C ASP A 32 14.21 -17.60 14.87
N LEU A 33 13.79 -16.54 15.50
CA LEU A 33 13.58 -15.23 14.88
C LEU A 33 14.84 -14.38 15.07
N SER A 34 15.82 -14.64 14.22
CA SER A 34 16.90 -13.69 13.94
C SER A 34 17.12 -13.58 12.43
N LEU A 35 16.23 -12.87 11.76
CA LEU A 35 16.48 -12.34 10.42
C LEU A 35 15.64 -11.06 10.27
N ILE A 36 16.29 -9.94 10.62
CA ILE A 36 15.91 -8.63 10.09
C ILE A 36 16.28 -8.66 8.60
N GLY A 37 15.41 -9.28 7.81
CA GLY A 37 15.39 -9.17 6.37
C GLY A 37 14.83 -7.79 6.03
N THR A 38 15.67 -6.93 5.53
CA THR A 38 15.36 -5.58 5.07
C THR A 38 14.13 -5.59 4.16
N ASN A 39 13.14 -4.74 4.46
CA ASN A 39 11.94 -4.48 3.67
C ASN A 39 12.20 -3.94 2.23
N ARG A 40 13.40 -4.12 1.69
CA ARG A 40 13.76 -3.80 0.31
C ARG A 40 13.00 -4.63 -0.73
N GLU A 41 12.67 -5.88 -0.42
CA GLU A 41 11.99 -6.76 -1.39
C GLU A 41 10.59 -6.26 -1.77
N ALA A 42 9.87 -5.62 -0.86
CA ALA A 42 8.55 -5.06 -1.16
C ALA A 42 8.61 -3.82 -2.06
N LEU A 43 9.72 -3.08 -2.05
CA LEU A 43 9.95 -1.90 -2.89
C LEU A 43 10.54 -2.25 -4.25
N GLU A 44 11.40 -3.28 -4.34
CA GLU A 44 11.96 -3.75 -5.62
C GLU A 44 10.86 -4.22 -6.60
N ILE A 45 9.74 -4.76 -6.10
CA ILE A 45 8.58 -5.13 -6.91
C ILE A 45 7.91 -3.90 -7.56
N ILE A 46 8.04 -2.72 -6.98
CA ILE A 46 7.43 -1.48 -7.50
C ILE A 46 8.28 -0.87 -8.61
N ILE A 47 9.59 -1.05 -8.56
CA ILE A 47 10.53 -0.46 -9.53
C ILE A 47 10.59 -1.27 -10.84
N GLY A 48 10.22 -2.56 -10.84
CA GLY A 48 10.26 -3.48 -11.97
C GLY A 48 9.14 -3.34 -13.01
N GLY A 49 8.23 -2.38 -12.90
CA GLY A 49 7.04 -2.26 -13.75
C GLY A 49 7.20 -1.50 -15.06
N GLY A 50 8.38 -1.37 -15.63
CA GLY A 50 8.64 -0.74 -16.94
C GLY A 50 8.82 -1.77 -18.06
N GLY A 51 7.84 -2.66 -18.30
CA GLY A 51 7.82 -3.53 -19.46
C GLY A 51 7.35 -2.76 -20.70
N GLU A 52 8.19 -2.68 -21.72
CA GLU A 52 7.81 -2.29 -23.06
C GLU A 52 6.76 -3.28 -23.59
N GLY A 53 5.51 -2.90 -23.55
CA GLY A 53 4.46 -3.51 -24.35
C GLY A 53 4.35 -2.72 -25.65
N ASP A 54 4.89 -3.26 -26.74
CA ASP A 54 4.60 -2.79 -28.08
C ASP A 54 3.10 -2.87 -28.32
N ALA A 55 2.46 -1.71 -28.36
CA ALA A 55 1.11 -1.62 -28.91
C ALA A 55 1.21 -1.81 -30.43
N PRO A 56 0.47 -2.74 -31.03
CA PRO A 56 0.43 -2.85 -32.47
C PRO A 56 -0.15 -1.58 -33.08
N ALA A 57 0.50 -1.10 -34.13
CA ALA A 57 0.06 0.03 -34.93
C ALA A 57 -1.37 -0.22 -35.47
N PRO A 58 -2.25 0.79 -35.55
CA PRO A 58 -3.55 0.64 -36.18
C PRO A 58 -3.38 0.42 -37.68
N SER A 59 -3.96 -0.65 -38.18
CA SER A 59 -4.14 -0.88 -39.60
C SER A 59 -5.11 0.15 -40.16
N PRO A 60 -4.89 0.70 -41.34
CA PRO A 60 -5.88 1.54 -42.02
C PRO A 60 -6.94 0.68 -42.67
N ASP A 61 -8.17 1.21 -42.70
CA ASP A 61 -9.31 0.84 -43.52
C ASP A 61 -10.05 -0.48 -43.19
N GLY A 62 -11.19 -0.31 -42.55
CA GLY A 62 -12.24 -1.31 -42.41
C GLY A 62 -13.58 -0.64 -42.13
N GLU A 63 -14.43 -0.66 -43.15
CA GLU A 63 -15.75 -0.05 -43.23
C GLU A 63 -16.65 -0.37 -42.04
N ASP A 64 -17.38 0.64 -41.57
CA ASP A 64 -18.44 0.56 -40.56
C ASP A 64 -19.57 -0.39 -41.03
N CYS A 65 -19.64 -1.58 -40.44
CA CYS A 65 -20.86 -2.36 -40.43
C CYS A 65 -21.68 -2.03 -39.18
N PRO A 66 -22.97 -1.69 -39.33
CA PRO A 66 -23.83 -1.46 -38.17
C PRO A 66 -24.03 -2.75 -37.36
N PRO A 67 -24.18 -2.67 -36.03
CA PRO A 67 -24.39 -3.85 -35.21
C PRO A 67 -25.71 -4.54 -35.53
N PRO A 68 -25.76 -5.90 -35.45
CA PRO A 68 -27.00 -6.63 -35.70
C PRO A 68 -28.08 -6.27 -34.68
N PRO A 69 -29.38 -6.27 -35.07
CA PRO A 69 -30.46 -5.97 -34.13
C PRO A 69 -30.53 -7.02 -33.01
N PRO A 70 -30.94 -6.62 -31.79
CA PRO A 70 -31.09 -7.54 -30.69
C PRO A 70 -32.16 -8.61 -30.98
N PRO A 71 -31.97 -9.86 -30.49
CA PRO A 71 -32.96 -10.91 -30.65
C PRO A 71 -34.30 -10.57 -29.99
N PRO A 72 -35.44 -11.00 -30.52
CA PRO A 72 -36.75 -10.70 -29.95
C PRO A 72 -36.91 -11.35 -28.57
N CYS A 73 -37.53 -10.60 -27.63
CA CYS A 73 -37.83 -11.06 -26.28
C CYS A 73 -38.65 -12.37 -26.31
N PRO A 74 -38.37 -13.35 -25.45
CA PRO A 74 -39.17 -14.53 -25.29
C PRO A 74 -40.59 -14.15 -24.80
N PRO A 75 -41.65 -14.89 -25.22
CA PRO A 75 -43.01 -14.63 -24.78
C PRO A 75 -43.16 -14.85 -23.29
N PRO A 76 -44.06 -14.11 -22.61
CA PRO A 76 -44.29 -14.25 -21.18
C PRO A 76 -44.77 -15.65 -20.82
N PRO A 77 -44.39 -16.22 -19.67
CA PRO A 77 -44.84 -17.55 -19.23
C PRO A 77 -46.36 -17.56 -19.00
N SER A 78 -46.99 -18.67 -19.39
CA SER A 78 -48.40 -18.91 -19.18
C SER A 78 -48.77 -18.86 -17.71
N PRO A 79 -49.98 -18.34 -17.34
CA PRO A 79 -50.39 -18.30 -15.96
C PRO A 79 -50.59 -19.72 -15.39
N PRO A 80 -50.32 -19.94 -14.09
CA PRO A 80 -50.43 -21.23 -13.44
C PRO A 80 -51.92 -21.65 -13.38
N PRO A 81 -52.22 -22.96 -13.45
CA PRO A 81 -53.59 -23.48 -13.35
C PRO A 81 -54.20 -23.19 -11.97
N PRO A 82 -55.53 -23.01 -11.89
CA PRO A 82 -56.21 -22.73 -10.65
C PRO A 82 -56.08 -23.92 -9.67
N PRO A 83 -56.05 -23.69 -8.34
CA PRO A 83 -55.92 -24.74 -7.35
C PRO A 83 -57.20 -25.57 -7.31
N PRO A 84 -57.10 -26.92 -7.00
CA PRO A 84 -58.23 -27.79 -6.85
C PRO A 84 -59.12 -27.38 -5.66
N PRO A 85 -60.46 -27.67 -5.75
CA PRO A 85 -61.40 -27.28 -4.71
C PRO A 85 -61.08 -28.01 -3.38
N ARG A 86 -61.09 -27.24 -2.30
CA ARG A 86 -60.88 -27.75 -0.96
C ARG A 86 -62.07 -28.67 -0.56
N LEU A 87 -61.80 -29.93 -0.31
CA LEU A 87 -62.71 -30.83 0.38
C LEU A 87 -62.83 -30.41 1.84
N HIS A 88 -64.08 -30.23 2.31
CA HIS A 88 -64.38 -29.96 3.71
C HIS A 88 -64.00 -31.17 4.60
N PRO A 89 -63.38 -30.96 5.76
CA PRO A 89 -63.11 -32.03 6.68
C PRO A 89 -64.42 -32.56 7.31
N PRO A 90 -64.54 -33.89 7.59
CA PRO A 90 -65.69 -34.48 8.24
C PRO A 90 -65.84 -33.99 9.68
N LEU A 91 -67.09 -33.83 10.11
CA LEU A 91 -67.49 -33.44 11.46
C LEU A 91 -66.90 -34.39 12.52
N PRO A 92 -66.51 -33.92 13.70
CA PRO A 92 -65.96 -34.74 14.76
C PRO A 92 -67.07 -35.63 15.41
N PRO A 93 -66.75 -36.87 15.83
CA PRO A 93 -67.68 -37.74 16.52
C PRO A 93 -68.04 -37.25 17.95
N LYS A 94 -69.24 -37.50 18.40
CA LYS A 94 -69.78 -37.16 19.72
C LYS A 94 -68.89 -37.71 20.86
N PRO A 95 -68.73 -36.96 21.97
CA PRO A 95 -67.92 -37.43 23.09
C PRO A 95 -68.54 -38.57 23.84
N THR A 96 -67.74 -39.60 24.11
CA THR A 96 -68.04 -40.67 25.05
C THR A 96 -67.78 -40.22 26.50
N PRO A 97 -68.46 -40.78 27.51
CA PRO A 97 -68.39 -40.36 28.92
C PRO A 97 -66.97 -40.57 29.52
N HIS A 98 -66.53 -39.56 30.26
CA HIS A 98 -65.20 -39.49 30.87
C HIS A 98 -64.97 -40.55 31.95
N SER A 99 -63.85 -41.27 31.82
CA SER A 99 -63.19 -41.96 32.94
C SER A 99 -62.43 -40.92 33.78
N PRO A 100 -62.28 -41.09 35.10
CA PRO A 100 -61.56 -40.10 35.94
C PRO A 100 -60.08 -40.00 35.55
N PRO A 101 -59.46 -38.76 35.63
CA PRO A 101 -58.10 -38.56 35.20
C PRO A 101 -57.11 -39.31 36.12
N PRO A 102 -55.99 -39.81 35.53
CA PRO A 102 -54.89 -40.37 36.31
C PRO A 102 -54.23 -39.32 37.17
N PRO A 103 -53.62 -39.67 38.32
CA PRO A 103 -52.91 -38.68 39.16
C PRO A 103 -51.76 -37.98 38.38
N LYS A 104 -51.70 -36.70 38.58
CA LYS A 104 -50.61 -35.85 37.96
C LYS A 104 -49.24 -36.44 38.32
N PRO A 105 -48.34 -36.66 37.34
CA PRO A 105 -46.96 -37.01 37.63
C PRO A 105 -46.30 -35.89 38.43
N THR A 106 -45.62 -36.27 39.48
CA THR A 106 -44.74 -35.37 40.28
C THR A 106 -43.72 -34.73 39.33
N PRO A 107 -43.51 -33.39 39.38
CA PRO A 107 -42.54 -32.77 38.51
C PRO A 107 -41.16 -33.36 38.80
N THR A 108 -40.59 -34.02 37.80
CA THR A 108 -39.19 -34.42 37.81
C THR A 108 -38.35 -33.16 38.05
N PRO A 109 -37.41 -33.17 39.02
CA PRO A 109 -36.53 -32.00 39.22
C PRO A 109 -35.83 -31.72 37.91
N THR A 110 -36.01 -30.50 37.39
CA THR A 110 -35.27 -29.99 36.24
C THR A 110 -33.78 -30.19 36.49
N PRO A 111 -33.03 -30.84 35.59
CA PRO A 111 -31.60 -30.98 35.76
C PRO A 111 -31.03 -29.58 35.97
N ASN A 112 -30.27 -29.40 37.05
CA ASN A 112 -29.52 -28.14 37.25
C ASN A 112 -28.74 -27.82 35.98
N PRO A 113 -28.79 -26.58 35.49
CA PRO A 113 -27.97 -26.18 34.33
C PRO A 113 -26.52 -26.59 34.59
N PRO A 114 -25.83 -27.16 33.61
CA PRO A 114 -24.46 -27.62 33.78
C PRO A 114 -23.62 -26.48 34.36
N ARG A 115 -22.84 -26.81 35.40
CA ARG A 115 -21.93 -25.86 36.08
C ARG A 115 -21.04 -25.22 35.03
N PRO A 116 -20.92 -23.88 35.00
CA PRO A 116 -20.09 -23.22 33.99
C PRO A 116 -18.66 -23.79 34.08
N PRO A 117 -17.97 -23.93 32.94
CA PRO A 117 -16.55 -24.31 32.93
C PRO A 117 -15.73 -23.34 33.76
N PRO A 118 -14.66 -23.79 34.43
CA PRO A 118 -13.93 -23.03 35.48
C PRO A 118 -13.33 -21.69 35.04
N ASN A 119 -13.31 -21.39 33.75
CA ASN A 119 -12.72 -20.16 33.19
C ASN A 119 -13.74 -19.29 32.41
N CYS A 120 -15.02 -19.28 32.78
CA CYS A 120 -16.02 -18.45 32.12
C CYS A 120 -16.07 -17.04 32.70
N GLY A 121 -15.42 -16.09 32.06
CA GLY A 121 -15.45 -14.66 32.44
C GLY A 121 -16.72 -13.94 31.98
N TYR A 122 -17.27 -14.33 30.82
CA TYR A 122 -18.48 -13.73 30.25
C TYR A 122 -19.33 -14.76 29.51
N ARG A 123 -20.66 -14.77 29.75
CA ARG A 123 -21.62 -15.70 29.09
C ARG A 123 -22.69 -14.92 28.34
N ASN A 124 -22.99 -15.35 27.11
CA ASN A 124 -24.13 -14.90 26.32
C ASN A 124 -24.79 -16.06 25.58
N GLU A 125 -25.69 -15.76 24.63
CA GLU A 125 -26.41 -16.74 23.79
C GLU A 125 -25.51 -17.67 22.97
N PHE A 126 -24.27 -17.23 22.65
CA PHE A 126 -23.30 -18.01 21.87
C PHE A 126 -22.40 -18.89 22.75
N GLY A 127 -22.50 -18.76 24.08
CA GLY A 127 -21.77 -19.58 25.02
C GLY A 127 -20.93 -18.81 26.03
N CYS A 128 -19.80 -19.40 26.39
CA CYS A 128 -18.89 -18.89 27.41
C CYS A 128 -17.61 -18.34 26.76
N PHE A 129 -17.19 -17.17 27.17
CA PHE A 129 -16.01 -16.45 26.67
C PHE A 129 -15.14 -15.98 27.84
N GLU A 130 -13.86 -15.74 27.58
CA GLU A 130 -12.93 -15.24 28.56
C GLU A 130 -13.27 -13.79 28.98
N THR A 131 -13.62 -12.93 28.02
CA THR A 131 -14.05 -11.56 28.24
C THR A 131 -15.26 -11.19 27.38
N ARG A 132 -15.95 -10.09 27.73
CA ARG A 132 -17.03 -9.52 26.90
C ARG A 132 -16.50 -9.07 25.55
N ARG A 133 -15.25 -8.55 25.46
CA ARG A 133 -14.61 -8.11 24.22
C ARG A 133 -14.42 -9.26 23.24
N ILE A 134 -13.94 -10.40 23.74
CA ILE A 134 -13.81 -11.64 22.94
C ILE A 134 -15.19 -12.12 22.44
N ALA A 135 -16.25 -12.02 23.26
CA ALA A 135 -17.61 -12.38 22.84
C ALA A 135 -18.14 -11.45 21.73
N ASN A 136 -17.87 -10.16 21.80
CA ASN A 136 -18.23 -9.19 20.76
C ASN A 136 -17.47 -9.49 19.45
N ALA A 137 -16.17 -9.71 19.53
CA ALA A 137 -15.35 -10.08 18.37
C ALA A 137 -15.82 -11.38 17.73
N PHE A 138 -16.17 -12.40 18.53
CA PHE A 138 -16.75 -13.65 18.04
C PHE A 138 -17.98 -13.40 17.16
N LYS A 139 -18.92 -12.58 17.63
CA LYS A 139 -20.13 -12.24 16.87
C LYS A 139 -19.81 -11.62 15.52
N VAL A 140 -18.88 -10.66 15.49
CA VAL A 140 -18.41 -9.97 14.27
C VAL A 140 -17.78 -10.98 13.31
N ILE A 141 -16.87 -11.81 13.78
CA ILE A 141 -16.17 -12.82 12.98
C ILE A 141 -17.16 -13.85 12.40
N GLN A 142 -18.12 -14.34 13.20
CA GLN A 142 -19.11 -15.29 12.70
C GLN A 142 -20.07 -14.65 11.67
N ASN A 143 -20.37 -13.36 11.77
CA ASN A 143 -21.13 -12.65 10.74
C ASN A 143 -20.31 -12.51 9.44
N PHE A 144 -19.05 -12.14 9.52
CA PHE A 144 -18.16 -12.08 8.36
C PHE A 144 -18.04 -13.48 7.68
N LYS A 145 -17.89 -14.55 8.47
CA LYS A 145 -17.86 -15.93 7.96
C LYS A 145 -19.11 -16.29 7.13
N LYS A 146 -20.27 -15.71 7.45
CA LYS A 146 -21.52 -15.96 6.69
C LYS A 146 -21.48 -15.39 5.27
N ILE A 147 -20.79 -14.27 5.05
CA ILE A 147 -20.72 -13.58 3.76
C ILE A 147 -19.48 -13.93 2.94
N ALA A 148 -18.41 -14.37 3.59
CA ALA A 148 -17.19 -14.83 2.92
C ALA A 148 -17.37 -16.25 2.37
N GLN A 149 -16.76 -16.51 1.21
CA GLN A 149 -16.64 -17.88 0.68
C GLN A 149 -15.74 -18.70 1.61
N PRO A 150 -16.09 -19.96 1.91
CA PRO A 150 -15.25 -20.81 2.74
C PRO A 150 -13.85 -20.99 2.15
N ASN A 151 -12.84 -20.82 2.99
CA ASN A 151 -11.42 -21.01 2.65
C ASN A 151 -10.66 -21.63 3.84
N GLU A 152 -9.34 -21.81 3.74
CA GLU A 152 -8.53 -22.42 4.80
C GLU A 152 -8.61 -21.67 6.13
N PHE A 153 -8.69 -20.33 6.10
CA PHE A 153 -8.86 -19.53 7.32
C PHE A 153 -10.19 -19.83 8.02
N THR A 154 -11.29 -19.75 7.27
CA THR A 154 -12.64 -19.91 7.83
C THR A 154 -12.92 -21.32 8.34
N LYS A 155 -12.18 -22.33 7.87
CA LYS A 155 -12.28 -23.71 8.40
C LYS A 155 -11.88 -23.77 9.87
N THR A 156 -10.92 -22.97 10.30
CA THR A 156 -10.44 -22.94 11.69
C THR A 156 -11.36 -22.16 12.63
N TRP A 157 -12.30 -21.35 12.09
CA TRP A 157 -13.17 -20.48 12.88
C TRP A 157 -14.33 -21.26 13.49
N THR A 158 -14.00 -22.17 14.41
CA THR A 158 -14.92 -23.05 15.11
C THR A 158 -14.71 -22.99 16.62
N GLY A 159 -15.77 -23.22 17.41
CA GLY A 159 -15.71 -23.04 18.86
C GLY A 159 -15.73 -21.56 19.27
N ASN A 160 -15.54 -21.27 20.55
CA ASN A 160 -15.67 -19.92 21.12
C ASN A 160 -14.34 -19.21 21.38
N ASP A 161 -13.21 -19.87 21.15
CA ASP A 161 -11.87 -19.29 21.34
C ASP A 161 -11.36 -18.65 20.05
N VAL A 162 -11.75 -17.39 19.82
CA VAL A 162 -11.37 -16.64 18.62
C VAL A 162 -9.85 -16.42 18.54
N CYS A 163 -9.14 -16.53 19.66
CA CYS A 163 -7.70 -16.35 19.69
C CYS A 163 -6.93 -17.53 19.05
N LYS A 164 -7.64 -18.64 18.78
CA LYS A 164 -7.12 -19.79 18.05
C LYS A 164 -7.53 -19.82 16.57
N TYR A 165 -8.34 -18.87 16.14
CA TYR A 165 -8.73 -18.76 14.75
C TYR A 165 -7.56 -18.30 13.90
N THR A 166 -7.29 -18.96 12.79
CA THR A 166 -6.28 -18.50 11.82
C THR A 166 -6.60 -17.08 11.38
N GLY A 167 -5.60 -16.21 11.40
CA GLY A 167 -5.72 -14.81 11.04
C GLY A 167 -6.08 -13.88 12.20
N PHE A 168 -6.27 -14.40 13.44
CA PHE A 168 -6.55 -13.54 14.60
C PHE A 168 -5.49 -13.71 15.69
N LYS A 169 -5.08 -12.59 16.28
CA LYS A 169 -4.20 -12.57 17.45
C LYS A 169 -4.85 -11.77 18.57
N CYS A 170 -4.83 -12.33 19.78
CA CYS A 170 -5.33 -11.65 20.96
C CYS A 170 -4.19 -11.03 21.75
N GLY A 171 -4.50 -9.94 22.46
CA GLY A 171 -3.62 -9.27 23.40
C GLY A 171 -4.40 -8.75 24.59
N VAL A 172 -3.68 -8.32 25.62
CA VAL A 172 -4.26 -7.66 26.78
C VAL A 172 -4.28 -6.16 26.51
N ARG A 173 -5.45 -5.58 26.46
CA ARG A 173 -5.67 -4.17 26.23
C ARG A 173 -5.07 -3.34 27.37
N PRO A 174 -4.20 -2.36 27.07
CA PRO A 174 -3.38 -1.72 28.12
C PRO A 174 -4.15 -0.81 29.07
N ASP A 175 -5.29 -0.25 28.63
CA ASP A 175 -6.09 0.69 29.41
C ASP A 175 -7.04 0.01 30.42
N VAL A 176 -7.52 -1.20 30.11
CA VAL A 176 -8.52 -1.92 30.92
C VAL A 176 -8.04 -3.27 31.40
N ASN A 177 -6.84 -3.70 31.00
CA ASN A 177 -6.27 -5.01 31.35
C ASN A 177 -7.17 -6.20 31.01
N GLU A 178 -7.95 -6.09 29.92
CA GLU A 178 -8.82 -7.16 29.43
C GLU A 178 -8.27 -7.74 28.13
N LYS A 179 -8.45 -9.06 27.96
CA LYS A 179 -8.10 -9.74 26.72
C LYS A 179 -9.08 -9.37 25.60
N ALA A 180 -8.55 -9.06 24.43
CA ALA A 180 -9.30 -8.67 23.25
C ALA A 180 -8.60 -9.17 21.97
N VAL A 181 -9.28 -9.12 20.82
CA VAL A 181 -8.67 -9.33 19.51
C VAL A 181 -7.88 -8.08 19.16
N ALA A 182 -6.57 -8.21 19.16
CA ALA A 182 -5.64 -7.10 18.96
C ALA A 182 -5.12 -6.98 17.53
N ALA A 183 -5.08 -8.09 16.78
CA ALA A 183 -4.65 -8.07 15.38
C ALA A 183 -5.47 -9.02 14.52
N VAL A 184 -5.61 -8.60 13.26
CA VAL A 184 -6.11 -9.40 12.14
C VAL A 184 -5.00 -9.47 11.11
N ASP A 185 -4.67 -10.68 10.66
CA ASP A 185 -3.72 -10.94 9.60
C ASP A 185 -4.38 -11.86 8.55
N PHE A 186 -4.85 -11.24 7.48
CA PHE A 186 -5.49 -11.89 6.33
C PHE A 186 -4.63 -11.76 5.07
N ASN A 187 -3.34 -11.50 5.23
CA ASN A 187 -2.45 -11.38 4.08
C ASN A 187 -2.47 -12.66 3.23
N GLY A 188 -2.77 -12.51 1.94
CA GLY A 188 -2.83 -13.63 1.00
C GLY A 188 -3.95 -14.64 1.26
N ALA A 189 -4.89 -14.36 2.15
CA ALA A 189 -5.99 -15.28 2.48
C ALA A 189 -6.97 -15.50 1.32
N ASN A 190 -6.90 -14.68 0.29
CA ASN A 190 -7.75 -14.74 -0.90
C ASN A 190 -9.24 -14.77 -0.56
N PHE A 191 -9.66 -13.94 0.38
CA PHE A 191 -11.06 -13.81 0.74
C PHE A 191 -11.91 -13.25 -0.40
N ILE A 192 -13.00 -13.94 -0.72
CA ILE A 192 -13.96 -13.58 -1.77
C ILE A 192 -15.35 -13.67 -1.16
N GLY A 193 -16.29 -12.84 -1.59
CA GLY A 193 -17.69 -12.94 -1.19
C GLY A 193 -18.37 -14.20 -1.74
N LYS A 194 -19.37 -14.71 -1.05
CA LYS A 194 -20.12 -15.89 -1.49
C LYS A 194 -20.68 -15.70 -2.90
N GLY A 195 -20.57 -16.73 -3.72
CA GLY A 195 -21.02 -16.69 -5.12
C GLY A 195 -20.23 -15.71 -5.98
N ASN A 196 -18.95 -15.45 -5.65
CA ASN A 196 -18.12 -14.42 -6.25
C ASN A 196 -18.72 -13.00 -6.15
N GLY A 197 -19.57 -12.78 -5.16
CA GLY A 197 -20.18 -11.49 -4.89
C GLY A 197 -19.27 -10.51 -4.18
N SER A 198 -19.85 -9.37 -3.81
CA SER A 198 -19.17 -8.33 -3.04
C SER A 198 -18.77 -8.84 -1.65
N LEU A 199 -17.59 -8.41 -1.18
CA LEU A 199 -17.12 -8.66 0.18
C LEU A 199 -16.72 -7.31 0.81
N PRO A 200 -17.68 -6.60 1.42
CA PRO A 200 -17.38 -5.31 2.04
C PRO A 200 -16.65 -5.49 3.37
N LEU A 201 -15.92 -4.44 3.77
CA LEU A 201 -15.28 -4.34 5.08
C LEU A 201 -16.23 -3.88 6.19
N ASN A 202 -17.41 -3.35 5.83
CA ASN A 202 -18.42 -2.87 6.77
C ASN A 202 -18.84 -3.97 7.75
N ASP A 203 -19.15 -3.58 8.98
CA ASP A 203 -19.54 -4.48 10.07
C ASP A 203 -18.46 -5.50 10.48
N PHE A 204 -17.31 -5.47 9.82
CA PHE A 204 -16.18 -6.32 10.19
C PHE A 204 -15.07 -5.50 10.86
N ILE A 205 -14.36 -4.63 10.13
CA ILE A 205 -13.28 -3.84 10.72
C ILE A 205 -13.82 -2.87 11.79
N ASP A 206 -14.97 -2.26 11.54
CA ASP A 206 -15.62 -1.33 12.47
C ASP A 206 -16.31 -2.02 13.66
N GLY A 207 -16.54 -3.32 13.57
CA GLY A 207 -17.02 -4.15 14.68
C GLY A 207 -15.91 -4.67 15.59
N LEU A 208 -14.65 -4.58 15.19
CA LEU A 208 -13.47 -5.01 15.96
C LEU A 208 -12.77 -3.82 16.62
N GLU A 209 -13.42 -3.20 17.62
CA GLU A 209 -13.03 -1.93 18.24
C GLU A 209 -11.68 -1.94 18.97
N ASP A 210 -11.08 -3.10 19.18
CA ASP A 210 -9.86 -3.29 19.97
C ASP A 210 -8.62 -3.49 19.09
N LEU A 211 -8.75 -3.38 17.75
CA LEU A 211 -7.65 -3.63 16.84
C LEU A 211 -6.52 -2.62 16.98
N ALA A 212 -5.31 -3.15 16.96
CA ALA A 212 -4.07 -2.41 16.83
C ALA A 212 -3.44 -2.60 15.45
N ILE A 213 -3.57 -3.77 14.86
CA ILE A 213 -3.05 -4.13 13.54
C ILE A 213 -4.19 -4.74 12.71
N TYR A 214 -4.34 -4.25 11.49
CA TYR A 214 -5.21 -4.85 10.49
C TYR A 214 -4.47 -5.00 9.17
N HIS A 215 -4.10 -6.21 8.84
CA HIS A 215 -3.47 -6.58 7.57
C HIS A 215 -4.41 -7.43 6.74
N ALA A 216 -4.72 -6.98 5.54
CA ALA A 216 -5.63 -7.65 4.62
C ALA A 216 -5.16 -7.56 3.16
N ASN A 217 -3.84 -7.58 2.95
CA ASN A 217 -3.23 -7.58 1.64
C ASN A 217 -3.69 -8.79 0.81
N SER A 218 -3.82 -8.58 -0.51
CA SER A 218 -4.07 -9.65 -1.48
C SER A 218 -5.36 -10.43 -1.20
N ASN A 219 -6.48 -9.70 -1.12
CA ASN A 219 -7.83 -10.22 -1.01
C ASN A 219 -8.74 -9.63 -2.09
N HIS A 220 -10.03 -9.88 -2.02
CA HIS A 220 -11.02 -9.35 -2.93
C HIS A 220 -12.05 -8.48 -2.19
N PHE A 221 -11.60 -7.72 -1.20
CA PHE A 221 -12.46 -6.75 -0.53
C PHE A 221 -12.93 -5.67 -1.49
N THR A 222 -14.21 -5.30 -1.40
CA THR A 222 -14.89 -4.38 -2.30
C THR A 222 -15.56 -3.24 -1.55
N GLY A 223 -15.96 -2.20 -2.30
CA GLY A 223 -16.68 -1.07 -1.74
C GLY A 223 -15.77 -0.09 -1.01
N LYS A 224 -16.28 0.51 0.05
CA LYS A 224 -15.62 1.58 0.80
C LYS A 224 -14.95 1.05 2.06
N VAL A 225 -13.91 1.74 2.52
CA VAL A 225 -13.46 1.60 3.91
C VAL A 225 -14.54 2.22 4.80
N PRO A 226 -15.01 1.51 5.86
CA PRO A 226 -16.11 2.01 6.70
C PRO A 226 -15.78 3.32 7.39
N VAL A 227 -16.69 4.29 7.26
CA VAL A 227 -16.52 5.66 7.73
C VAL A 227 -16.42 5.76 9.25
N VAL A 228 -17.23 5.00 9.97
CA VAL A 228 -17.40 5.17 11.42
C VAL A 228 -16.45 4.26 12.22
N GLY A 229 -15.95 3.21 11.60
CA GLY A 229 -15.22 2.16 12.30
C GLY A 229 -13.77 2.52 12.63
N VAL A 230 -13.01 2.92 11.63
CA VAL A 230 -11.56 3.18 11.78
C VAL A 230 -11.29 4.32 12.76
N SER A 231 -12.12 5.37 12.77
CA SER A 231 -11.99 6.48 13.72
C SER A 231 -12.25 6.10 15.18
N LYS A 232 -12.96 5.00 15.45
CA LYS A 232 -13.23 4.49 16.79
C LYS A 232 -12.15 3.54 17.31
N ILE A 233 -11.26 3.06 16.43
CA ILE A 233 -10.18 2.15 16.79
C ILE A 233 -9.02 2.95 17.38
N ASN A 234 -9.08 3.23 18.67
CA ASN A 234 -8.13 4.10 19.36
C ASN A 234 -6.69 3.56 19.42
N PHE A 235 -6.51 2.26 19.13
CA PHE A 235 -5.21 1.59 19.21
C PHE A 235 -4.63 1.27 17.85
N LEU A 236 -5.38 1.54 16.76
CA LEU A 236 -4.93 1.23 15.41
C LEU A 236 -3.67 2.01 15.06
N TYR A 237 -2.59 1.31 14.76
CA TYR A 237 -1.35 1.90 14.27
C TYR A 237 -0.82 1.27 12.99
N GLU A 238 -1.38 0.12 12.56
CA GLU A 238 -1.08 -0.45 11.23
C GLU A 238 -2.37 -0.79 10.49
N LEU A 239 -2.51 -0.25 9.28
CA LEU A 239 -3.61 -0.55 8.38
C LEU A 239 -3.06 -0.88 6.98
N ASP A 240 -3.11 -2.16 6.61
CA ASP A 240 -2.80 -2.64 5.27
C ASP A 240 -4.04 -3.17 4.58
N LEU A 241 -4.51 -2.43 3.58
CA LEU A 241 -5.62 -2.78 2.69
C LEU A 241 -5.16 -2.98 1.25
N SER A 242 -3.85 -3.15 1.04
CA SER A 242 -3.27 -3.20 -0.29
C SER A 242 -3.76 -4.40 -1.11
N ASN A 243 -3.67 -4.27 -2.42
CA ASN A 243 -4.02 -5.31 -3.38
C ASN A 243 -5.42 -5.89 -3.16
N ASN A 244 -6.42 -5.02 -3.22
CA ASN A 244 -7.85 -5.32 -3.09
C ASN A 244 -8.66 -4.68 -4.23
N LYS A 245 -9.97 -4.71 -4.14
CA LYS A 245 -10.91 -4.08 -5.08
C LYS A 245 -11.70 -2.93 -4.44
N LEU A 246 -11.09 -2.27 -3.45
CA LEU A 246 -11.72 -1.15 -2.75
C LEU A 246 -11.85 0.05 -3.67
N GLU A 247 -13.00 0.74 -3.61
CA GLU A 247 -13.32 1.87 -4.46
C GLU A 247 -14.07 2.94 -3.68
N SER A 248 -13.46 4.08 -3.56
CA SER A 248 -14.08 5.29 -2.96
C SER A 248 -13.12 6.46 -3.17
N ASP A 249 -13.48 7.62 -2.64
CA ASP A 249 -12.51 8.65 -2.33
C ASP A 249 -11.58 8.16 -1.21
N PHE A 250 -10.53 8.93 -0.92
CA PHE A 250 -9.62 8.63 0.19
C PHE A 250 -10.42 8.42 1.48
N PRO A 251 -10.13 7.34 2.25
CA PRO A 251 -10.88 7.07 3.49
C PRO A 251 -10.51 8.08 4.57
N MET A 252 -11.29 9.15 4.66
CA MET A 252 -11.06 10.29 5.57
C MET A 252 -10.96 9.88 7.04
N GLU A 253 -11.56 8.77 7.38
CA GLU A 253 -11.64 8.24 8.73
C GLU A 253 -10.28 7.80 9.27
N VAL A 254 -9.34 7.40 8.38
CA VAL A 254 -7.97 7.06 8.80
C VAL A 254 -7.24 8.23 9.43
N VAL A 255 -7.61 9.48 9.06
CA VAL A 255 -7.04 10.69 9.65
C VAL A 255 -7.40 10.85 11.13
N ALA A 256 -8.49 10.24 11.58
CA ALA A 256 -8.88 10.22 12.98
C ALA A 256 -8.13 9.19 13.82
N ALA A 257 -7.50 8.20 13.18
CA ALA A 257 -6.65 7.20 13.84
C ALA A 257 -5.28 7.81 14.21
N LYS A 258 -5.24 8.59 15.30
CA LYS A 258 -4.08 9.40 15.69
C LYS A 258 -2.79 8.61 16.01
N ASN A 259 -2.93 7.31 16.23
CA ASN A 259 -1.81 6.43 16.53
C ASN A 259 -1.33 5.67 15.28
N LEU A 260 -1.92 5.92 14.11
CA LEU A 260 -1.57 5.26 12.87
C LEU A 260 -0.16 5.69 12.43
N THR A 261 0.73 4.70 12.25
CA THR A 261 2.11 4.87 11.78
C THR A 261 2.35 4.21 10.43
N PHE A 262 1.53 3.22 10.08
CA PHE A 262 1.63 2.49 8.82
C PHE A 262 0.29 2.50 8.08
N LEU A 263 0.26 3.09 6.88
CA LEU A 263 -0.92 3.13 6.02
C LEU A 263 -0.57 2.64 4.61
N ASP A 264 -1.14 1.49 4.24
CA ASP A 264 -0.99 0.92 2.90
C ASP A 264 -2.35 0.73 2.22
N LEU A 265 -2.60 1.55 1.20
CA LEU A 265 -3.80 1.52 0.36
C LEU A 265 -3.47 1.18 -1.11
N ARG A 266 -2.23 0.79 -1.42
CA ARG A 266 -1.78 0.56 -2.80
C ARG A 266 -2.56 -0.56 -3.49
N PHE A 267 -2.54 -0.55 -4.84
CA PHE A 267 -3.22 -1.54 -5.68
C PHE A 267 -4.71 -1.69 -5.35
N ASN A 268 -5.45 -0.59 -5.44
CA ASN A 268 -6.90 -0.49 -5.27
C ASN A 268 -7.51 0.43 -6.34
N ASN A 269 -8.77 0.78 -6.19
CA ASN A 269 -9.48 1.70 -7.08
C ASN A 269 -9.83 3.04 -6.40
N PHE A 270 -9.10 3.45 -5.37
CA PHE A 270 -9.31 4.73 -4.71
C PHE A 270 -9.11 5.89 -5.67
N LYS A 271 -9.93 6.94 -5.53
CA LYS A 271 -9.96 8.11 -6.42
C LYS A 271 -10.12 9.41 -5.62
N GLY A 272 -10.30 10.51 -6.35
CA GLY A 272 -10.52 11.82 -5.72
C GLY A 272 -9.24 12.41 -5.13
N LEU A 273 -9.35 13.02 -3.98
CA LEU A 273 -8.31 13.81 -3.33
C LEU A 273 -7.72 13.08 -2.12
N VAL A 274 -6.41 13.15 -1.96
CA VAL A 274 -5.72 12.78 -0.72
C VAL A 274 -5.72 14.01 0.19
N PRO A 275 -6.30 13.95 1.39
CA PRO A 275 -6.44 15.14 2.24
C PRO A 275 -5.08 15.57 2.80
N SER A 276 -4.85 16.88 2.88
CA SER A 276 -3.62 17.42 3.49
C SER A 276 -3.42 16.98 4.94
N SER A 277 -4.50 16.70 5.66
CA SER A 277 -4.46 16.23 7.05
C SER A 277 -3.80 14.87 7.25
N VAL A 278 -3.63 14.04 6.20
CA VAL A 278 -2.89 12.78 6.30
C VAL A 278 -1.41 13.02 6.61
N PHE A 279 -0.86 14.12 6.11
CA PHE A 279 0.55 14.51 6.35
C PHE A 279 0.80 15.10 7.75
N ASN A 280 -0.26 15.24 8.55
CA ASN A 280 -0.19 15.64 9.97
C ASN A 280 -0.20 14.41 10.91
N LEU A 281 -0.32 13.20 10.38
CA LEU A 281 -0.21 11.97 11.16
C LEU A 281 1.27 11.61 11.36
N ASP A 282 1.55 10.89 12.43
CA ASP A 282 2.90 10.36 12.73
C ASP A 282 3.15 9.07 11.94
N LEU A 283 3.07 9.16 10.61
CA LEU A 283 3.27 8.02 9.71
C LEU A 283 4.76 7.76 9.47
N ASP A 284 5.18 6.52 9.62
CA ASP A 284 6.45 6.02 9.09
C ASP A 284 6.29 5.67 7.59
N VAL A 285 5.12 5.15 7.21
CA VAL A 285 4.83 4.65 5.85
C VAL A 285 3.50 5.18 5.33
N LEU A 286 3.53 5.73 4.11
CA LEU A 286 2.33 6.09 3.34
C LEU A 286 2.42 5.55 1.92
N PHE A 287 1.74 4.43 1.67
CA PHE A 287 1.69 3.77 0.38
C PHE A 287 0.31 3.90 -0.25
N ILE A 288 0.19 4.70 -1.32
CA ILE A 288 -1.04 4.92 -2.07
C ILE A 288 -0.87 4.72 -3.58
N ASN A 289 0.23 4.13 -3.99
CA ASN A 289 0.52 3.87 -5.40
C ASN A 289 -0.48 2.90 -6.04
N ASN A 290 -0.57 2.92 -7.38
CA ASN A 290 -1.47 2.06 -8.15
C ASN A 290 -2.94 2.25 -7.73
N ASN A 291 -3.40 3.50 -7.80
CA ASN A 291 -4.75 3.95 -7.54
C ASN A 291 -5.18 4.97 -8.62
N LYS A 292 -6.27 5.71 -8.38
CA LYS A 292 -6.82 6.69 -9.31
C LYS A 292 -6.89 8.10 -8.72
N PHE A 293 -6.01 8.42 -7.77
CA PHE A 293 -5.95 9.75 -7.15
C PHE A 293 -5.52 10.81 -8.18
N ARG A 294 -6.15 11.99 -8.12
CA ARG A 294 -5.85 13.10 -9.03
C ARG A 294 -5.96 14.43 -8.32
N GLN A 295 -4.85 15.07 -8.11
CA GLN A 295 -4.76 16.42 -7.54
C GLN A 295 -3.30 16.90 -7.60
N PRO A 296 -3.02 18.20 -7.37
CA PRO A 296 -1.70 18.66 -6.94
C PRO A 296 -1.37 18.10 -5.55
N LEU A 297 -0.09 17.92 -5.26
CA LEU A 297 0.37 17.59 -3.91
C LEU A 297 0.12 18.78 -2.97
N PRO A 298 -0.31 18.54 -1.73
CA PRO A 298 -0.52 19.63 -0.77
C PRO A 298 0.81 20.19 -0.25
N ASP A 299 0.78 21.49 0.10
CA ASP A 299 2.00 22.21 0.53
C ASP A 299 2.59 21.74 1.87
N ASN A 300 1.88 20.94 2.64
CA ASN A 300 2.36 20.37 3.89
C ASN A 300 2.93 18.94 3.77
N ILE A 301 3.16 18.45 2.55
CA ILE A 301 3.75 17.11 2.32
C ILE A 301 5.10 16.95 3.03
N GLY A 302 5.88 18.02 3.13
CA GLY A 302 7.19 18.02 3.78
C GLY A 302 7.16 18.18 5.30
N ASP A 303 5.99 18.31 5.90
CA ASP A 303 5.84 18.42 7.35
C ASP A 303 5.59 17.04 8.00
N SER A 304 5.40 16.01 7.17
CA SER A 304 5.21 14.63 7.62
C SER A 304 6.55 14.01 8.05
N PRO A 305 6.59 13.24 9.13
CA PRO A 305 7.78 12.50 9.58
C PRO A 305 8.09 11.26 8.73
N VAL A 306 7.33 11.02 7.68
CA VAL A 306 7.31 9.81 6.87
C VAL A 306 8.70 9.43 6.34
N LEU A 307 9.00 8.13 6.40
CA LEU A 307 10.23 7.54 5.85
C LEU A 307 10.03 7.10 4.39
N TYR A 308 8.89 6.52 4.08
CA TYR A 308 8.57 5.94 2.78
C TYR A 308 7.28 6.51 2.22
N LEU A 309 7.40 7.21 1.08
CA LEU A 309 6.31 7.93 0.43
C LEU A 309 6.14 7.42 -1.00
N THR A 310 5.08 6.62 -1.27
CA THR A 310 4.87 6.06 -2.59
C THR A 310 3.52 6.44 -3.19
N PHE A 311 3.55 7.26 -4.22
CA PHE A 311 2.40 7.78 -4.96
C PHE A 311 2.40 7.37 -6.43
N ALA A 312 3.30 6.46 -6.79
CA ALA A 312 3.48 5.98 -8.15
C ALA A 312 2.18 5.47 -8.80
N ASN A 313 2.09 5.53 -10.13
CA ASN A 313 0.96 5.00 -10.88
C ASN A 313 -0.39 5.55 -10.40
N ASN A 314 -0.54 6.86 -10.45
CA ASN A 314 -1.75 7.61 -10.16
C ASN A 314 -1.94 8.72 -11.21
N PHE A 315 -2.78 9.71 -10.95
CA PHE A 315 -3.02 10.85 -11.83
C PHE A 315 -2.69 12.19 -11.14
N PHE A 316 -1.74 12.22 -10.23
CA PHE A 316 -1.32 13.45 -9.55
C PHE A 316 -0.81 14.47 -10.55
N THR A 317 -1.11 15.75 -10.32
CA THR A 317 -0.84 16.87 -11.24
C THR A 317 -0.08 18.00 -10.55
N GLY A 318 0.28 19.03 -11.31
CA GLY A 318 0.92 20.23 -10.76
C GLY A 318 2.38 20.02 -10.36
N PRO A 319 3.01 21.03 -9.75
CA PRO A 319 4.40 20.96 -9.35
C PRO A 319 4.61 20.11 -8.10
N ILE A 320 5.82 19.58 -7.94
CA ILE A 320 6.26 19.03 -6.66
C ILE A 320 6.45 20.21 -5.69
N PRO A 321 5.79 20.21 -4.52
CA PRO A 321 5.90 21.34 -3.58
C PRO A 321 7.31 21.51 -3.02
N LYS A 322 7.74 22.76 -2.84
CA LYS A 322 9.04 23.10 -2.23
C LYS A 322 9.17 22.55 -0.81
N SER A 323 8.06 22.41 -0.13
CA SER A 323 7.98 21.85 1.23
C SER A 323 8.57 20.44 1.34
N ILE A 324 8.60 19.65 0.27
CA ILE A 324 9.17 18.30 0.32
C ILE A 324 10.59 18.29 0.90
N GLY A 325 11.37 19.33 0.63
CA GLY A 325 12.72 19.50 1.17
C GLY A 325 12.79 19.74 2.69
N ARG A 326 11.64 19.84 3.38
CA ARG A 326 11.56 19.91 4.85
C ARG A 326 11.38 18.55 5.51
N ALA A 327 11.08 17.50 4.76
CA ALA A 327 10.88 16.15 5.30
C ALA A 327 12.22 15.58 5.83
N PRO A 328 12.44 15.52 7.14
CA PRO A 328 13.77 15.29 7.70
C PRO A 328 14.22 13.84 7.60
N ASN A 329 13.26 12.92 7.59
CA ASN A 329 13.50 11.49 7.71
C ASN A 329 13.27 10.72 6.42
N LEU A 330 12.88 11.40 5.33
CA LEU A 330 12.44 10.79 4.10
C LEU A 330 13.58 10.01 3.43
N LEU A 331 13.40 8.70 3.32
CA LEU A 331 14.34 7.75 2.71
C LEU A 331 14.02 7.50 1.26
N GLU A 332 12.74 7.31 0.94
CA GLU A 332 12.31 6.93 -0.40
C GLU A 332 11.08 7.70 -0.85
N VAL A 333 11.15 8.20 -2.08
CA VAL A 333 10.08 8.94 -2.76
C VAL A 333 9.82 8.28 -4.11
N LEU A 334 8.63 7.73 -4.29
CA LEU A 334 8.20 7.15 -5.57
C LEU A 334 7.00 7.91 -6.12
N PHE A 335 7.24 8.82 -7.06
CA PHE A 335 6.23 9.61 -7.75
C PHE A 335 6.11 9.26 -9.24
N LEU A 336 6.78 8.18 -9.66
CA LEU A 336 6.79 7.76 -11.05
C LEU A 336 5.38 7.54 -11.61
N ASN A 337 5.27 7.67 -12.94
CA ASN A 337 4.04 7.44 -13.70
C ASN A 337 2.85 8.22 -13.14
N ASN A 338 2.94 9.53 -13.20
CA ASN A 338 1.93 10.50 -12.82
C ASN A 338 1.84 11.62 -13.87
N GLN A 339 1.22 12.73 -13.55
CA GLN A 339 1.11 13.91 -14.41
C GLN A 339 1.74 15.14 -13.76
N PHE A 340 2.75 14.95 -12.92
CA PHE A 340 3.48 16.06 -12.30
C PHE A 340 4.11 16.94 -13.38
N SER A 341 4.07 18.25 -13.21
CA SER A 341 4.53 19.24 -14.16
C SER A 341 5.30 20.37 -13.46
N GLY A 342 5.81 21.32 -14.25
CA GLY A 342 6.64 22.39 -13.69
C GLY A 342 8.06 21.92 -13.42
N CYS A 343 8.82 22.77 -12.73
CA CYS A 343 10.25 22.55 -12.52
C CYS A 343 10.53 21.82 -11.21
N LEU A 344 11.58 21.02 -11.17
CA LEU A 344 12.08 20.40 -9.95
C LEU A 344 12.47 21.47 -8.92
N PRO A 345 11.93 21.47 -7.71
CA PRO A 345 12.35 22.44 -6.69
C PRO A 345 13.75 22.13 -6.18
N TYR A 346 14.57 23.18 -6.01
CA TYR A 346 15.93 22.99 -5.51
C TYR A 346 15.94 22.46 -4.06
N GLU A 347 14.87 22.62 -3.34
CA GLU A 347 14.67 22.16 -1.98
C GLU A 347 14.76 20.63 -1.85
N ILE A 348 14.58 19.88 -2.95
CA ILE A 348 14.82 18.42 -2.97
C ILE A 348 16.25 18.10 -2.52
N GLY A 349 17.23 18.94 -2.83
CA GLY A 349 18.62 18.77 -2.37
C GLY A 349 18.80 18.77 -0.84
N ASN A 350 17.79 19.16 -0.07
CA ASN A 350 17.81 19.11 1.39
C ASN A 350 17.46 17.71 1.96
N LEU A 351 16.99 16.79 1.13
CA LEU A 351 16.65 15.43 1.54
C LEU A 351 17.91 14.61 1.81
N SER A 352 18.65 14.94 2.83
CA SER A 352 19.99 14.40 3.13
C SER A 352 19.97 12.89 3.46
N GLN A 353 18.82 12.35 3.85
CA GLN A 353 18.64 10.93 4.17
C GLN A 353 18.17 10.10 2.98
N ALA A 354 17.66 10.74 1.91
CA ALA A 354 17.05 10.03 0.79
C ALA A 354 18.03 9.14 0.03
N THR A 355 17.63 7.89 -0.15
CA THR A 355 18.35 6.86 -0.92
C THR A 355 17.72 6.61 -2.28
N VAL A 356 16.40 6.80 -2.39
CA VAL A 356 15.64 6.63 -3.64
C VAL A 356 14.78 7.86 -3.90
N PHE A 357 14.90 8.40 -5.11
CA PHE A 357 14.03 9.47 -5.62
C PHE A 357 13.65 9.16 -7.07
N ASP A 358 12.40 8.77 -7.27
CA ASP A 358 11.87 8.40 -8.58
C ASP A 358 10.69 9.28 -8.98
N VAL A 359 10.89 10.11 -9.99
CA VAL A 359 9.87 10.94 -10.65
C VAL A 359 9.77 10.63 -12.14
N GLY A 360 10.22 9.46 -12.54
CA GLY A 360 10.17 9.00 -13.94
C GLY A 360 8.75 9.02 -14.49
N THR A 361 8.61 9.18 -15.80
CA THR A 361 7.32 9.18 -16.49
C THR A 361 6.34 10.20 -15.92
N ASN A 362 6.67 11.47 -16.10
CA ASN A 362 5.89 12.63 -15.72
C ASN A 362 5.98 13.74 -16.81
N LYS A 363 5.52 14.93 -16.50
CA LYS A 363 5.60 16.13 -17.37
C LYS A 363 6.49 17.22 -16.76
N LEU A 364 7.50 16.81 -15.98
CA LEU A 364 8.43 17.74 -15.33
C LEU A 364 9.34 18.39 -16.36
N THR A 365 9.65 19.67 -16.18
CA THR A 365 10.47 20.46 -17.10
C THR A 365 11.58 21.23 -16.35
N GLY A 366 12.41 21.95 -17.08
CA GLY A 366 13.50 22.73 -16.50
C GLY A 366 14.79 21.95 -16.31
N PRO A 367 15.84 22.62 -15.77
CA PRO A 367 17.12 21.97 -15.48
C PRO A 367 17.08 21.17 -14.19
N ILE A 368 17.99 20.22 -14.05
CA ILE A 368 18.26 19.58 -12.74
C ILE A 368 18.92 20.62 -11.82
N PRO A 369 18.38 20.87 -10.61
CA PRO A 369 19.02 21.78 -9.66
C PRO A 369 20.39 21.25 -9.19
N PHE A 370 21.38 22.15 -9.07
CA PHE A 370 22.70 21.80 -8.54
C PHE A 370 22.65 21.28 -7.10
N SER A 371 21.62 21.67 -6.34
CA SER A 371 21.36 21.17 -4.97
C SER A 371 21.24 19.65 -4.89
N PHE A 372 20.91 18.95 -5.99
CA PHE A 372 20.88 17.48 -6.02
C PHE A 372 22.25 16.87 -5.72
N GLY A 373 23.36 17.61 -5.91
CA GLY A 373 24.68 17.21 -5.44
C GLY A 373 24.81 17.09 -3.91
N CYS A 374 23.81 17.54 -3.15
CA CYS A 374 23.76 17.37 -1.69
C CYS A 374 23.10 16.05 -1.24
N LEU A 375 22.54 15.28 -2.15
CA LEU A 375 21.87 13.99 -1.87
C LEU A 375 22.90 12.87 -1.66
N ARG A 376 23.75 12.99 -0.64
CA ARG A 376 24.94 12.14 -0.47
C ARG A 376 24.64 10.66 -0.20
N LYS A 377 23.43 10.33 0.23
CA LYS A 377 22.97 8.94 0.45
C LYS A 377 22.23 8.37 -0.75
N MET A 378 21.99 9.16 -1.81
CA MET A 378 21.23 8.75 -2.99
C MET A 378 21.87 7.55 -3.69
N GLU A 379 21.11 6.48 -3.83
CA GLU A 379 21.48 5.26 -4.54
C GLU A 379 20.79 5.18 -5.90
N LEU A 380 19.50 5.52 -5.96
CA LEU A 380 18.70 5.50 -7.17
C LEU A 380 18.05 6.87 -7.41
N LEU A 381 18.40 7.50 -8.53
CA LEU A 381 17.79 8.75 -8.97
C LEU A 381 17.20 8.55 -10.38
N ASN A 382 15.86 8.49 -10.47
CA ASN A 382 15.16 8.34 -11.74
C ASN A 382 14.40 9.60 -12.11
N LEU A 383 14.83 10.25 -13.19
CA LEU A 383 14.22 11.42 -13.80
C LEU A 383 13.80 11.14 -15.26
N ALA A 384 13.86 9.90 -15.72
CA ALA A 384 13.58 9.50 -17.10
C ALA A 384 12.13 9.82 -17.54
N ASN A 385 11.91 9.90 -18.85
CA ASN A 385 10.59 10.13 -19.44
C ASN A 385 9.91 11.40 -18.88
N ASN A 386 10.58 12.55 -19.04
CA ASN A 386 10.10 13.88 -18.66
C ASN A 386 10.43 14.90 -19.77
N GLU A 387 10.22 16.16 -19.49
CA GLU A 387 10.58 17.28 -20.37
C GLU A 387 11.75 18.12 -19.80
N LEU A 388 12.66 17.46 -19.05
CA LEU A 388 13.82 18.11 -18.46
C LEU A 388 14.86 18.48 -19.53
N TYR A 389 15.59 19.58 -19.34
CA TYR A 389 16.53 20.07 -20.33
C TYR A 389 17.77 20.75 -19.70
N GLY A 390 18.69 21.20 -20.55
CA GLY A 390 19.91 21.86 -20.15
C GLY A 390 21.09 20.90 -19.96
N GLU A 391 22.08 21.28 -19.20
CA GLU A 391 23.21 20.43 -18.86
C GLU A 391 22.88 19.54 -17.64
N VAL A 392 23.45 18.35 -17.60
CA VAL A 392 23.43 17.52 -16.40
C VAL A 392 24.50 18.02 -15.44
N PRO A 393 24.14 18.50 -14.22
CA PRO A 393 25.13 19.02 -13.29
C PRO A 393 26.15 17.94 -12.92
N GLU A 394 27.43 18.21 -13.12
CA GLU A 394 28.54 17.29 -12.86
C GLU A 394 28.52 16.74 -11.42
N ILE A 395 28.19 17.61 -10.46
CA ILE A 395 28.09 17.27 -9.03
C ILE A 395 27.08 16.15 -8.74
N VAL A 396 26.06 15.98 -9.57
CA VAL A 396 25.09 14.88 -9.42
C VAL A 396 25.72 13.54 -9.80
N CYS A 397 26.57 13.54 -10.84
CA CYS A 397 27.29 12.34 -11.26
C CYS A 397 28.43 11.96 -10.28
N GLN A 398 28.80 12.85 -9.37
CA GLN A 398 29.81 12.64 -8.33
C GLN A 398 29.23 12.19 -6.99
N LEU A 399 27.94 11.90 -6.93
CA LEU A 399 27.30 11.39 -5.70
C LEU A 399 27.92 10.06 -5.25
N PRO A 400 28.39 9.95 -3.99
CA PRO A 400 29.26 8.85 -3.56
C PRO A 400 28.57 7.49 -3.49
N LYS A 401 27.26 7.45 -3.31
CA LYS A 401 26.46 6.22 -3.16
C LYS A 401 25.67 5.87 -4.42
N LEU A 402 25.74 6.69 -5.48
CA LEU A 402 24.91 6.55 -6.66
C LEU A 402 25.18 5.22 -7.39
N GLN A 403 24.15 4.41 -7.50
CA GLN A 403 24.17 3.13 -8.20
C GLN A 403 23.49 3.23 -9.57
N ASN A 404 22.39 3.98 -9.64
CA ASN A 404 21.61 4.17 -10.87
C ASN A 404 21.15 5.62 -11.00
N LEU A 405 21.41 6.22 -12.16
CA LEU A 405 20.94 7.53 -12.60
C LEU A 405 20.22 7.38 -13.94
N SER A 406 18.91 7.49 -13.96
CA SER A 406 18.10 7.38 -15.17
C SER A 406 17.67 8.76 -15.63
N LEU A 407 18.17 9.21 -16.76
CA LEU A 407 17.88 10.50 -17.40
C LEU A 407 17.34 10.34 -18.83
N SER A 408 17.12 9.12 -19.28
CA SER A 408 16.67 8.83 -20.64
C SER A 408 15.31 9.48 -20.97
N ASN A 409 15.09 9.70 -22.26
CA ASN A 409 13.87 10.28 -22.80
C ASN A 409 13.50 11.65 -22.18
N ASN A 410 14.48 12.57 -22.22
CA ASN A 410 14.38 13.97 -21.86
C ASN A 410 14.95 14.85 -23.00
N TYR A 411 15.41 16.06 -22.68
CA TYR A 411 16.00 17.02 -23.64
C TYR A 411 17.32 17.62 -23.13
N PHE A 412 18.09 16.83 -22.36
CA PHE A 412 19.43 17.26 -21.94
C PHE A 412 20.36 17.47 -23.13
N THR A 413 21.22 18.47 -23.05
CA THR A 413 22.09 18.87 -24.16
C THR A 413 23.54 18.56 -23.93
N GLN A 414 23.96 18.36 -22.68
CA GLN A 414 25.36 18.21 -22.31
C GLN A 414 25.54 17.36 -21.06
N VAL A 415 26.60 16.55 -21.04
CA VAL A 415 27.11 15.78 -19.90
C VAL A 415 28.63 15.98 -19.79
N GLY A 416 29.11 16.18 -18.58
CA GLY A 416 30.52 16.37 -18.28
C GLY A 416 31.29 15.06 -18.05
N PRO A 417 32.57 15.11 -17.70
CA PRO A 417 33.47 13.95 -17.60
C PRO A 417 33.02 12.89 -16.57
N ALA A 418 32.58 13.29 -15.35
CA ALA A 418 32.10 12.33 -14.35
C ALA A 418 30.81 11.62 -14.78
N CYS A 419 29.91 12.34 -15.46
CA CYS A 419 28.72 11.73 -16.04
C CYS A 419 29.08 10.72 -17.15
N ARG A 420 30.08 11.03 -18.00
CA ARG A 420 30.56 10.10 -19.05
C ARG A 420 31.17 8.83 -18.45
N ASP A 421 31.87 8.95 -17.33
CA ASP A 421 32.40 7.79 -16.58
C ASP A 421 31.25 6.89 -16.09
N LEU A 422 30.16 7.48 -15.58
CA LEU A 422 28.96 6.71 -15.18
C LEU A 422 28.26 6.04 -16.37
N ILE A 423 28.23 6.66 -17.56
CA ILE A 423 27.70 6.03 -18.79
C ILE A 423 28.56 4.80 -19.12
N THR A 424 29.88 4.93 -19.12
CA THR A 424 30.81 3.82 -19.38
C THR A 424 30.62 2.67 -18.37
N LYS A 425 30.34 2.99 -17.11
CA LYS A 425 30.06 2.04 -16.03
C LYS A 425 28.63 1.49 -16.04
N LYS A 426 27.79 1.91 -16.99
CA LYS A 426 26.37 1.55 -17.10
C LYS A 426 25.54 1.93 -15.87
N LYS A 427 25.94 3.00 -15.18
CA LYS A 427 25.23 3.58 -14.04
C LYS A 427 24.39 4.80 -14.43
N LEU A 428 24.59 5.35 -15.61
CA LEU A 428 23.85 6.49 -16.14
C LEU A 428 23.27 6.15 -17.51
N ASP A 429 21.94 6.27 -17.63
CA ASP A 429 21.22 6.21 -18.92
C ASP A 429 20.82 7.62 -19.38
N VAL A 430 21.35 8.05 -20.53
CA VAL A 430 21.05 9.34 -21.18
C VAL A 430 20.52 9.19 -22.60
N ARG A 431 20.04 8.02 -22.99
CA ARG A 431 19.46 7.79 -24.31
C ARG A 431 18.25 8.68 -24.55
N LYS A 432 17.93 8.93 -25.81
CA LYS A 432 16.76 9.75 -26.22
C LYS A 432 16.77 11.16 -25.57
N ASN A 433 17.94 11.80 -25.55
CA ASN A 433 18.15 13.20 -25.20
C ASN A 433 18.62 14.00 -26.42
N CYS A 434 19.22 15.17 -26.24
CA CYS A 434 19.73 16.06 -27.29
C CYS A 434 21.26 16.25 -27.20
N ILE A 435 22.01 15.24 -26.73
CA ILE A 435 23.48 15.31 -26.54
C ILE A 435 24.14 14.87 -27.83
N LEU A 436 24.69 15.84 -28.58
CA LEU A 436 25.09 15.66 -29.98
C LEU A 436 26.17 14.59 -30.23
N ASP A 437 27.03 14.32 -29.28
CA ASP A 437 28.18 13.43 -29.39
C ASP A 437 27.98 12.03 -28.78
N LEU A 438 26.76 11.73 -28.37
CA LEU A 438 26.42 10.43 -27.83
C LEU A 438 25.47 9.65 -28.76
N PRO A 439 25.52 8.33 -28.76
CA PRO A 439 24.60 7.49 -29.54
C PRO A 439 23.16 7.52 -28.98
N GLU A 440 22.21 7.03 -29.76
CA GLU A 440 20.80 6.85 -29.39
C GLU A 440 20.11 8.14 -28.89
N GLN A 441 20.47 9.29 -29.47
CA GLN A 441 19.86 10.56 -29.13
C GLN A 441 18.65 10.88 -30.02
N ARG A 442 17.82 11.84 -29.59
CA ARG A 442 16.70 12.35 -30.37
C ARG A 442 17.18 12.94 -31.69
N SER A 443 16.31 13.02 -32.67
CA SER A 443 16.60 13.71 -33.93
C SER A 443 16.89 15.23 -33.69
N LYS A 444 17.70 15.83 -34.57
CA LYS A 444 17.92 17.29 -34.52
C LYS A 444 16.61 18.06 -34.65
N ALA A 445 15.65 17.53 -35.43
CA ALA A 445 14.35 18.15 -35.64
C ALA A 445 13.51 18.14 -34.35
N ASP A 446 13.47 17.01 -33.62
CA ASP A 446 12.76 16.90 -32.34
C ASP A 446 13.33 17.84 -31.30
N CYS A 447 14.65 17.90 -31.19
CA CYS A 447 15.32 18.80 -30.26
C CYS A 447 15.03 20.27 -30.61
N ALA A 448 15.12 20.65 -31.90
CA ALA A 448 14.82 22.02 -32.36
C ALA A 448 13.36 22.40 -32.09
N ALA A 449 12.41 21.45 -32.32
CA ALA A 449 10.99 21.65 -32.05
C ALA A 449 10.72 21.85 -30.54
N PHE A 450 11.42 21.14 -29.69
CA PHE A 450 11.32 21.32 -28.22
C PHE A 450 11.85 22.70 -27.80
N PHE A 451 13.04 23.07 -28.23
CA PHE A 451 13.69 24.35 -27.85
C PHE A 451 13.07 25.58 -28.52
N SER A 452 12.22 25.41 -29.56
CA SER A 452 11.45 26.54 -30.13
C SER A 452 10.35 27.03 -29.17
N ARG A 453 9.95 26.23 -28.17
CA ARG A 453 8.98 26.62 -27.16
C ARG A 453 9.63 27.45 -26.06
N LYS A 454 8.85 28.39 -25.51
CA LYS A 454 9.32 29.15 -24.33
C LYS A 454 9.08 28.34 -23.05
N TRP A 455 10.15 27.89 -22.48
CA TRP A 455 10.16 27.23 -21.17
C TRP A 455 10.58 28.22 -20.09
N SER A 456 9.87 28.30 -18.98
CA SER A 456 10.28 29.15 -17.88
C SER A 456 10.06 28.44 -16.55
N CYS A 457 11.10 28.43 -15.73
CA CYS A 457 11.05 28.05 -14.33
C CYS A 457 11.07 29.30 -13.47
N GLU A 458 10.29 29.30 -12.40
CA GLU A 458 10.40 30.35 -11.38
C GLU A 458 11.79 30.29 -10.73
N ARG A 459 12.34 31.47 -10.37
CA ARG A 459 13.59 31.60 -9.61
C ARG A 459 14.77 30.87 -10.25
N LYS A 460 15.10 31.18 -11.48
CA LYS A 460 16.25 30.58 -12.22
C LYS A 460 17.56 30.55 -11.43
N GLU A 461 17.78 31.53 -10.58
CA GLU A 461 18.98 31.65 -9.73
C GLU A 461 19.07 30.54 -8.68
N SER A 462 17.94 30.05 -8.18
CA SER A 462 17.94 28.97 -7.16
C SER A 462 18.49 27.65 -7.67
N PHE A 463 18.45 27.39 -8.99
CA PHE A 463 18.97 26.12 -9.54
C PHE A 463 20.50 25.98 -9.37
N LYS A 464 21.23 27.08 -9.22
CA LYS A 464 22.67 27.07 -8.98
C LYS A 464 23.07 27.01 -7.51
N LEU A 465 22.10 27.03 -6.60
CA LEU A 465 22.38 26.96 -5.18
C LEU A 465 22.73 25.52 -4.77
N VAL A 466 23.79 25.37 -3.98
CA VAL A 466 24.24 24.11 -3.41
C VAL A 466 24.25 24.28 -1.89
N PRO A 467 23.13 23.96 -1.19
CA PRO A 467 22.96 24.30 0.22
C PRO A 467 23.98 23.63 1.14
N CYS A 468 24.43 22.43 0.80
CA CYS A 468 25.44 21.70 1.60
C CYS A 468 26.85 22.27 1.50
N MET A 469 27.11 23.25 0.63
CA MET A 469 28.43 23.90 0.46
C MET A 469 28.54 25.27 1.15
N LYS A 470 27.48 25.79 1.74
CA LYS A 470 27.45 27.13 2.37
C LYS A 470 28.37 27.31 3.58
N GLY A 471 29.12 26.29 4.01
CA GLY A 471 30.09 26.37 5.12
C GLY A 471 31.55 26.54 4.72
N LYS A 472 31.89 26.60 3.42
CA LYS A 472 33.29 26.64 2.93
C LYS A 472 33.62 27.85 2.02
N GLN A 473 33.01 29.00 2.20
CA GLN A 473 33.50 30.22 1.62
C GLN A 473 34.54 30.87 2.52
N GLY A 474 35.75 30.37 2.43
CA GLY A 474 36.98 30.93 3.01
C GLY A 474 38.16 30.09 2.59
N VAL A 475 38.95 30.62 1.63
CA VAL A 475 40.28 30.15 1.21
C VAL A 475 40.35 28.97 0.24
N GLY A 476 40.75 29.31 -0.98
CA GLY A 476 41.78 28.70 -1.86
C GLY A 476 41.83 27.18 -2.01
N ASP A 477 41.61 26.79 -3.26
CA ASP A 477 42.29 25.73 -4.03
C ASP A 477 42.79 24.45 -3.31
N SER A 478 42.43 23.31 -3.95
CA SER A 478 43.05 21.97 -3.80
C SER A 478 43.03 21.29 -2.42
N ASP A 479 42.24 20.30 -2.32
CA ASP A 479 42.50 18.92 -1.84
C ASP A 479 41.28 18.26 -1.20
N TRP A 480 40.66 17.33 -1.94
CA TRP A 480 39.70 16.37 -1.38
C TRP A 480 40.46 15.23 -0.70
N LYS A 481 40.73 15.35 0.60
CA LYS A 481 41.05 14.22 1.43
C LYS A 481 39.86 13.84 2.26
N SER A 482 39.47 12.57 2.11
CA SER A 482 38.48 11.87 2.91
C SER A 482 38.77 11.99 4.40
N THR A 483 37.88 12.62 5.14
CA THR A 483 37.80 12.46 6.58
C THR A 483 36.63 11.55 6.89
N GLU A 484 36.94 10.38 7.39
CA GLU A 484 35.99 9.48 8.05
C GLU A 484 35.54 10.20 9.33
N GLU A 485 34.28 10.64 9.35
CA GLU A 485 33.63 11.06 10.60
C GLU A 485 32.94 9.83 11.19
N SER A 486 33.34 9.53 12.41
CA SER A 486 32.75 8.54 13.30
C SER A 486 31.26 8.78 13.49
N ASP A 487 30.46 7.74 13.28
CA ASP A 487 29.04 7.69 13.59
C ASP A 487 28.82 7.87 15.10
N GLU A 488 28.48 9.08 15.52
CA GLU A 488 27.81 9.27 16.81
C GLU A 488 26.34 8.87 16.61
N GLU A 489 26.01 7.73 17.16
CA GLU A 489 24.68 7.17 17.33
C GLU A 489 23.83 8.12 18.19
N SER A 490 23.12 9.05 17.53
CA SER A 490 22.09 9.83 18.22
C SER A 490 20.92 8.89 18.52
N THR A 491 20.86 8.43 19.75
CA THR A 491 19.72 7.72 20.32
C THR A 491 18.49 8.59 20.23
N VAL A 492 17.66 8.33 19.23
CA VAL A 492 16.30 8.85 19.16
C VAL A 492 15.53 8.22 20.30
N SER A 493 15.21 9.04 21.30
CA SER A 493 14.35 8.69 22.42
C SER A 493 13.01 8.19 21.88
N SER A 494 12.84 6.88 21.84
CA SER A 494 11.56 6.25 21.57
C SER A 494 10.59 6.61 22.68
N SER A 495 9.56 7.36 22.34
CA SER A 495 8.43 7.63 23.22
C SER A 495 7.78 6.32 23.66
N PRO A 496 7.44 6.15 24.93
CA PRO A 496 7.16 4.83 25.46
C PRO A 496 5.83 4.26 25.03
N SER A 497 5.88 3.02 24.75
CA SER A 497 4.95 1.97 24.46
C SER A 497 3.62 1.86 25.23
N ALA A 498 3.10 2.91 25.82
CA ALA A 498 1.81 2.87 26.52
C ALA A 498 0.60 2.72 25.58
N ARG A 499 0.83 2.77 24.25
CA ARG A 499 -0.21 2.79 23.21
C ARG A 499 -0.36 1.48 22.43
N THR A 500 0.47 0.49 22.68
CA THR A 500 0.46 -0.77 21.93
C THR A 500 0.21 -1.98 22.83
N TYR A 501 -0.34 -3.04 22.24
CA TYR A 501 -0.47 -4.32 22.93
C TYR A 501 0.93 -4.94 23.14
N ARG A 502 1.25 -5.42 24.35
CA ARG A 502 2.56 -6.02 24.66
C ARG A 502 2.92 -7.21 23.78
N ALA A 503 1.93 -7.90 23.26
CA ALA A 503 2.11 -9.07 22.40
C ALA A 503 2.40 -8.74 20.94
N LEU A 504 2.25 -7.48 20.53
CA LEU A 504 2.41 -7.04 19.15
C LEU A 504 3.66 -6.16 19.06
N LYS A 505 4.51 -6.46 18.09
CA LYS A 505 5.64 -5.58 17.73
C LYS A 505 5.21 -4.74 16.55
N PRO A 506 5.24 -3.38 16.63
CA PRO A 506 5.00 -2.51 15.48
C PRO A 506 6.05 -2.76 14.39
N HIS A 507 5.65 -2.64 13.13
CA HIS A 507 6.59 -2.58 12.00
C HIS A 507 7.24 -1.18 11.91
N ARG A 508 7.85 -0.70 12.99
CA ARG A 508 8.72 0.47 12.89
C ARG A 508 10.03 0.06 12.24
N LEU A 509 10.28 0.70 11.11
CA LEU A 509 11.47 0.52 10.27
C LEU A 509 12.66 1.31 10.82
#